data_9b77d6bea8e03c04c6ac553aeb3734a4
#
_entry.id   9b77d6bea8e03c04c6ac553aeb3734a4
#
_cell.length_a   1.000
_cell.length_b   1.000
_cell.length_c   1.000
_cell.angle_alpha   90.00
_cell.angle_beta   90.00
_cell.angle_gamma   90.00
#
_symmetry.space_group_name_H-M   'P 1'
#
loop_
_entity.id
_entity.type
_entity.pdbx_description
1 polymer ?
#
loop_
_entity_poly.entity_id
_entity_poly.type
_entity_poly.pdbx_seq_one_letter_code
_entity_poly.pdbx_strand_id
1 'polypeptide(L)'
;MRTAINAVRTIFGLAFVVVPFTAVACVYLMVATRFGSAARQTDFWGRYWGRVTIFCSGAKVAIEGLENVDRRRSYVIVSNHLSNLDAPYHFGTMPVGVRFLAKKELYKIPLFGSTLRAVGMVETDRRDHSAEAHQRINERVAYVISIGRSVMIYPEGTRSADAELHAFKKGAFRIAIQNQMPILPVATAGTNGVWPHGEKWWRGGQTRMVFHPPIETTGLDDSAIDPLIEQVRGIIGSTYERIRHQV
;
A
#
# COMPACT_ATOMS: atom_id res chain seq x y z
N MET A 1 -23.52 -2.42 -23.25
CA MET A 1 -24.24 -2.01 -22.02
C MET A 1 -23.33 -1.99 -20.78
N ARG A 2 -22.65 -3.08 -20.40
CA ARG A 2 -21.75 -3.11 -19.22
C ARG A 2 -20.64 -2.04 -19.26
N THR A 3 -19.98 -1.84 -20.41
CA THR A 3 -18.90 -0.84 -20.54
C THR A 3 -19.41 0.60 -20.29
N ALA A 4 -20.59 0.95 -20.78
CA ALA A 4 -21.17 2.26 -20.54
C ALA A 4 -21.51 2.47 -19.05
N ILE A 5 -22.07 1.47 -18.38
CA ILE A 5 -22.34 1.51 -16.93
C ILE A 5 -21.04 1.68 -16.14
N ASN A 6 -19.99 0.93 -16.48
CA ASN A 6 -18.69 1.03 -15.85
C ASN A 6 -18.05 2.41 -16.06
N ALA A 7 -18.16 2.98 -17.26
CA ALA A 7 -17.68 4.32 -17.56
C ALA A 7 -18.42 5.37 -16.73
N VAL A 8 -19.76 5.34 -16.71
CA VAL A 8 -20.58 6.26 -15.91
C VAL A 8 -20.22 6.16 -14.42
N ARG A 9 -20.15 4.95 -13.86
CA ARG A 9 -19.76 4.73 -12.46
C ARG A 9 -18.38 5.29 -12.16
N THR A 10 -17.40 5.04 -13.04
CA THR A 10 -16.03 5.50 -12.85
C THR A 10 -15.93 7.02 -12.93
N ILE A 11 -16.54 7.62 -13.96
CA ILE A 11 -16.54 9.08 -14.14
C ILE A 11 -17.22 9.74 -12.95
N PHE A 12 -18.41 9.28 -12.56
CA PHE A 12 -19.12 9.83 -11.42
C PHE A 12 -18.32 9.66 -10.12
N GLY A 13 -17.83 8.44 -9.84
CA GLY A 13 -17.07 8.14 -8.64
C GLY A 13 -15.76 8.94 -8.55
N LEU A 14 -15.02 9.08 -9.65
CA LEU A 14 -13.79 9.86 -9.65
C LEU A 14 -14.05 11.36 -9.59
N ALA A 15 -14.88 11.89 -10.49
CA ALA A 15 -15.05 13.33 -10.65
C ALA A 15 -15.84 13.97 -9.49
N PHE A 16 -16.85 13.30 -8.97
CA PHE A 16 -17.76 13.87 -7.97
C PHE A 16 -17.54 13.36 -6.54
N VAL A 17 -16.81 12.27 -6.36
CA VAL A 17 -16.59 11.69 -5.03
C VAL A 17 -15.10 11.63 -4.68
N VAL A 18 -14.30 10.80 -5.37
CA VAL A 18 -12.93 10.52 -4.97
C VAL A 18 -12.01 11.73 -5.11
N VAL A 19 -12.05 12.44 -6.24
CA VAL A 19 -11.17 13.61 -6.47
C VAL A 19 -11.54 14.78 -5.55
N PRO A 20 -12.81 15.21 -5.41
CA PRO A 20 -13.18 16.26 -4.46
C PRO A 20 -12.86 15.88 -3.02
N PHE A 21 -13.15 14.63 -2.62
CA PHE A 21 -12.80 14.14 -1.30
C PHE A 21 -11.28 14.19 -1.05
N THR A 22 -10.47 13.77 -2.04
CA THR A 22 -9.01 13.83 -1.95
C THR A 22 -8.53 15.27 -1.76
N ALA A 23 -9.08 16.22 -2.51
CA ALA A 23 -8.72 17.64 -2.39
C ALA A 23 -9.04 18.19 -0.99
N VAL A 24 -10.24 17.93 -0.47
CA VAL A 24 -10.65 18.34 0.88
C VAL A 24 -9.75 17.70 1.94
N ALA A 25 -9.50 16.38 1.83
CA ALA A 25 -8.63 15.66 2.75
C ALA A 25 -7.20 16.22 2.73
N CYS A 26 -6.67 16.56 1.55
CA CYS A 26 -5.34 17.16 1.42
C CYS A 26 -5.26 18.51 2.13
N VAL A 27 -6.22 19.40 1.92
CA VAL A 27 -6.26 20.71 2.58
C VAL A 27 -6.34 20.54 4.09
N TYR A 28 -7.27 19.69 4.55
CA TYR A 28 -7.44 19.40 5.97
C TYR A 28 -6.15 18.86 6.61
N LEU A 29 -5.50 17.86 5.99
CA LEU A 29 -4.29 17.25 6.50
C LEU A 29 -3.12 18.23 6.52
N MET A 30 -2.98 19.10 5.53
CA MET A 30 -1.94 20.14 5.53
C MET A 30 -2.12 21.11 6.69
N VAL A 31 -3.36 21.45 7.05
CA VAL A 31 -3.65 22.29 8.22
C VAL A 31 -3.39 21.50 9.51
N ALA A 32 -3.90 20.28 9.62
CA ALA A 32 -3.79 19.44 10.82
C ALA A 32 -2.33 19.11 11.19
N THR A 33 -1.43 19.00 10.20
CA THR A 33 0.00 18.75 10.44
C THR A 33 0.67 19.88 11.20
N ARG A 34 0.17 21.11 11.09
CA ARG A 34 0.69 22.27 11.84
C ARG A 34 0.32 22.26 13.32
N PHE A 35 -0.68 21.46 13.72
CA PHE A 35 -1.18 21.36 15.09
C PHE A 35 -0.82 20.05 15.80
N GLY A 36 0.17 19.30 15.30
CA GLY A 36 0.75 18.12 15.96
C GLY A 36 -0.10 16.84 15.98
N SER A 37 -1.29 16.83 15.40
CA SER A 37 -2.19 15.66 15.40
C SER A 37 -2.10 14.80 14.12
N ALA A 38 -1.08 15.03 13.29
CA ALA A 38 -0.95 14.54 11.92
C ALA A 38 -1.10 13.03 11.75
N ALA A 39 -0.47 12.22 12.62
CA ALA A 39 -0.44 10.77 12.41
C ALA A 39 -1.82 10.12 12.49
N ARG A 40 -2.60 10.41 13.55
CA ARG A 40 -3.97 9.88 13.73
C ARG A 40 -4.94 10.41 12.67
N GLN A 41 -4.83 11.68 12.34
CA GLN A 41 -5.66 12.29 11.30
C GLN A 41 -5.38 11.68 9.93
N THR A 42 -4.11 11.45 9.60
CA THR A 42 -3.73 10.76 8.35
C THR A 42 -4.30 9.34 8.29
N ASP A 43 -4.24 8.59 9.39
CA ASP A 43 -4.79 7.23 9.43
C ASP A 43 -6.31 7.23 9.24
N PHE A 44 -7.01 8.18 9.87
CA PHE A 44 -8.46 8.32 9.70
C PHE A 44 -8.83 8.67 8.26
N TRP A 45 -8.27 9.77 7.72
CA TRP A 45 -8.58 10.24 6.37
C TRP A 45 -8.11 9.28 5.28
N GLY A 46 -6.94 8.65 5.46
CA GLY A 46 -6.45 7.63 4.53
C GLY A 46 -7.36 6.40 4.48
N ARG A 47 -7.80 5.91 5.64
CA ARG A 47 -8.73 4.78 5.72
C ARG A 47 -10.10 5.14 5.10
N TYR A 48 -10.59 6.33 5.38
CA TYR A 48 -11.88 6.77 4.81
C TYR A 48 -11.77 6.94 3.30
N TRP A 49 -10.71 7.56 2.81
CA TRP A 49 -10.41 7.68 1.37
C TRP A 49 -10.35 6.32 0.67
N GLY A 50 -9.67 5.36 1.27
CA GLY A 50 -9.59 4.01 0.76
C GLY A 50 -10.97 3.34 0.67
N ARG A 51 -11.78 3.44 1.74
CA ARG A 51 -13.15 2.87 1.77
C ARG A 51 -14.08 3.52 0.75
N VAL A 52 -14.01 4.83 0.61
CA VAL A 52 -14.80 5.56 -0.41
C VAL A 52 -14.39 5.10 -1.81
N THR A 53 -13.09 4.95 -2.07
CA THR A 53 -12.61 4.47 -3.37
C THR A 53 -13.04 3.03 -3.64
N ILE A 54 -12.94 2.14 -2.65
CA ILE A 54 -13.42 0.75 -2.73
C ILE A 54 -14.94 0.73 -3.08
N PHE A 55 -15.73 1.49 -2.36
CA PHE A 55 -17.18 1.59 -2.59
C PHE A 55 -17.50 2.08 -4.00
N CYS A 56 -16.91 3.19 -4.44
CA CYS A 56 -17.11 3.75 -5.78
C CYS A 56 -16.65 2.80 -6.89
N SER A 57 -15.58 2.04 -6.65
CA SER A 57 -15.09 1.06 -7.63
C SER A 57 -15.99 -0.17 -7.78
N GLY A 58 -16.87 -0.42 -6.79
CA GLY A 58 -17.70 -1.61 -6.74
C GLY A 58 -16.95 -2.88 -6.35
N ALA A 59 -15.80 -2.73 -5.68
CA ALA A 59 -15.07 -3.85 -5.13
C ALA A 59 -15.78 -4.43 -3.91
N LYS A 60 -15.93 -5.75 -3.89
CA LYS A 60 -16.46 -6.52 -2.74
C LYS A 60 -15.30 -7.17 -2.03
N VAL A 61 -15.06 -6.77 -0.79
CA VAL A 61 -13.86 -7.10 -0.03
C VAL A 61 -14.10 -8.30 0.88
N ALA A 62 -13.26 -9.32 0.79
CA ALA A 62 -13.14 -10.39 1.77
C ALA A 62 -11.73 -10.34 2.39
N ILE A 63 -11.65 -10.47 3.72
CA ILE A 63 -10.39 -10.40 4.47
C ILE A 63 -10.27 -11.63 5.35
N GLU A 64 -9.08 -12.25 5.34
CA GLU A 64 -8.70 -13.40 6.15
C GLU A 64 -7.44 -13.07 6.98
N GLY A 65 -7.23 -13.73 8.11
CA GLY A 65 -5.99 -13.65 8.88
C GLY A 65 -5.81 -12.36 9.69
N LEU A 66 -6.88 -11.61 9.97
CA LEU A 66 -6.80 -10.39 10.80
C LEU A 66 -6.30 -10.66 12.22
N GLU A 67 -6.50 -11.86 12.72
CA GLU A 67 -6.00 -12.36 14.02
C GLU A 67 -4.48 -12.41 14.10
N ASN A 68 -3.79 -12.46 12.96
CA ASN A 68 -2.33 -12.44 12.89
C ASN A 68 -1.73 -11.03 13.10
N VAL A 69 -2.57 -9.98 13.15
CA VAL A 69 -2.09 -8.60 13.21
C VAL A 69 -2.30 -7.99 14.59
N ASP A 70 -1.22 -7.84 15.34
CA ASP A 70 -1.26 -7.01 16.54
C ASP A 70 -1.33 -5.51 16.16
N ARG A 71 -2.46 -4.89 16.46
CA ARG A 71 -2.73 -3.48 16.13
C ARG A 71 -1.87 -2.47 16.89
N ARG A 72 -1.10 -2.92 17.88
CA ARG A 72 -0.20 -2.09 18.68
C ARG A 72 1.23 -2.10 18.15
N ARG A 73 1.54 -3.02 17.23
CA ARG A 73 2.86 -3.15 16.62
C ARG A 73 2.92 -2.40 15.28
N SER A 74 4.13 -2.00 14.92
CA SER A 74 4.47 -1.50 13.59
C SER A 74 5.14 -2.62 12.78
N TYR A 75 4.97 -2.58 11.45
CA TYR A 75 5.45 -3.61 10.53
C TYR A 75 6.06 -2.98 9.27
N VAL A 76 6.95 -3.70 8.63
CA VAL A 76 7.18 -3.57 7.20
C VAL A 76 6.19 -4.51 6.51
N ILE A 77 5.12 -3.94 5.96
CA ILE A 77 4.07 -4.70 5.29
C ILE A 77 4.47 -4.93 3.85
N VAL A 78 4.51 -6.18 3.43
CA VAL A 78 4.90 -6.59 2.07
C VAL A 78 3.71 -7.23 1.38
N SER A 79 3.31 -6.68 0.22
CA SER A 79 2.21 -7.23 -0.58
C SER A 79 2.55 -7.24 -2.06
N ASN A 80 1.93 -8.14 -2.82
CA ASN A 80 1.92 -8.10 -4.27
C ASN A 80 1.18 -6.88 -4.82
N HIS A 81 1.48 -6.48 -6.07
CA HIS A 81 0.97 -5.24 -6.68
C HIS A 81 0.35 -5.49 -8.06
N LEU A 82 -0.97 -5.42 -8.14
CA LEU A 82 -1.76 -5.83 -9.31
C LEU A 82 -2.45 -4.65 -10.03
N SER A 83 -2.78 -3.58 -9.29
CA SER A 83 -3.74 -2.58 -9.75
C SER A 83 -3.44 -1.17 -9.22
N ASN A 84 -3.99 -0.14 -9.87
CA ASN A 84 -4.07 1.20 -9.30
C ASN A 84 -4.97 1.24 -8.04
N LEU A 85 -5.85 0.26 -7.89
CA LEU A 85 -6.74 0.14 -6.74
C LEU A 85 -5.99 -0.31 -5.47
N ASP A 86 -4.80 -0.93 -5.58
CA ASP A 86 -4.13 -1.53 -4.41
C ASP A 86 -3.82 -0.53 -3.30
N ALA A 87 -3.32 0.66 -3.63
CA ALA A 87 -3.02 1.67 -2.61
C ALA A 87 -4.27 2.12 -1.83
N PRO A 88 -5.37 2.59 -2.47
CA PRO A 88 -6.60 2.89 -1.74
C PRO A 88 -7.20 1.64 -1.08
N TYR A 89 -7.09 0.46 -1.69
CA TYR A 89 -7.56 -0.79 -1.12
C TYR A 89 -6.87 -1.11 0.20
N HIS A 90 -5.54 -1.04 0.24
CA HIS A 90 -4.78 -1.23 1.47
C HIS A 90 -5.04 -0.12 2.50
N PHE A 91 -5.15 1.15 2.10
CA PHE A 91 -5.56 2.20 3.05
C PHE A 91 -6.91 1.91 3.70
N GLY A 92 -7.89 1.44 2.92
CA GLY A 92 -9.25 1.18 3.39
C GLY A 92 -9.37 -0.05 4.30
N THR A 93 -8.48 -1.02 4.15
CA THR A 93 -8.58 -2.36 4.77
C THR A 93 -7.56 -2.64 5.86
N MET A 94 -6.39 -1.95 5.86
CA MET A 94 -5.35 -2.21 6.87
C MET A 94 -5.83 -1.94 8.29
N PRO A 95 -5.60 -2.87 9.24
CA PRO A 95 -5.98 -2.72 10.64
C PRO A 95 -5.05 -1.77 11.41
N VAL A 96 -3.87 -1.46 10.87
CA VAL A 96 -2.84 -0.57 11.43
C VAL A 96 -2.67 0.69 10.59
N GLY A 97 -2.10 1.74 11.16
CA GLY A 97 -1.76 2.96 10.41
C GLY A 97 -0.58 2.71 9.47
N VAL A 98 -0.73 3.06 8.19
CA VAL A 98 0.29 2.77 7.16
C VAL A 98 0.80 4.03 6.47
N ARG A 99 2.07 3.99 6.07
CA ARG A 99 2.71 4.95 5.18
C ARG A 99 3.32 4.19 4.01
N PHE A 100 3.07 4.64 2.80
CA PHE A 100 3.55 3.98 1.60
C PHE A 100 4.90 4.52 1.15
N LEU A 101 5.71 3.62 0.56
CA LEU A 101 6.77 4.06 -0.33
C LEU A 101 6.11 4.55 -1.62
N ALA A 102 6.13 5.85 -1.83
CA ALA A 102 5.44 6.51 -2.92
C ALA A 102 6.44 7.05 -3.95
N LYS A 103 6.10 6.86 -5.24
CA LYS A 103 6.91 7.26 -6.37
C LYS A 103 7.12 8.78 -6.40
N LYS A 104 8.35 9.25 -6.65
CA LYS A 104 8.70 10.68 -6.63
C LYS A 104 7.83 11.55 -7.53
N GLU A 105 7.30 11.00 -8.63
CA GLU A 105 6.44 11.74 -9.55
C GLU A 105 5.12 12.18 -8.91
N LEU A 106 4.62 11.45 -7.91
CA LEU A 106 3.42 11.82 -7.16
C LEU A 106 3.64 13.10 -6.33
N TYR A 107 4.88 13.34 -5.90
CA TYR A 107 5.24 14.52 -5.12
C TYR A 107 5.32 15.80 -5.96
N LYS A 108 5.26 15.70 -7.29
CA LYS A 108 5.17 16.83 -8.21
C LYS A 108 3.74 17.32 -8.42
N ILE A 109 2.73 16.53 -8.05
CA ILE A 109 1.32 16.90 -8.18
C ILE A 109 1.00 18.00 -7.15
N PRO A 110 0.52 19.18 -7.58
CA PRO A 110 0.17 20.26 -6.68
C PRO A 110 -0.82 19.80 -5.60
N LEU A 111 -0.72 20.34 -4.39
CA LEU A 111 -1.49 19.98 -3.20
C LEU A 111 -1.25 18.54 -2.75
N PHE A 112 -1.43 17.54 -3.61
CA PHE A 112 -1.25 16.12 -3.27
C PHE A 112 0.18 15.81 -2.83
N GLY A 113 1.19 16.24 -3.60
CA GLY A 113 2.61 16.02 -3.25
C GLY A 113 3.01 16.69 -1.93
N SER A 114 2.53 17.92 -1.69
CA SER A 114 2.75 18.62 -0.42
C SER A 114 2.12 17.86 0.74
N THR A 115 0.92 17.32 0.55
CA THR A 115 0.24 16.48 1.54
C THR A 115 1.02 15.21 1.82
N LEU A 116 1.50 14.49 0.79
CA LEU A 116 2.30 13.27 0.98
C LEU A 116 3.52 13.50 1.87
N ARG A 117 4.23 14.64 1.67
CA ARG A 117 5.36 15.03 2.55
C ARG A 117 4.91 15.31 3.98
N ALA A 118 3.85 16.09 4.12
CA ALA A 118 3.33 16.50 5.42
C ALA A 118 2.84 15.32 6.27
N VAL A 119 2.19 14.33 5.66
CA VAL A 119 1.65 13.16 6.35
C VAL A 119 2.65 12.02 6.55
N GLY A 120 3.88 12.18 6.09
CA GLY A 120 4.95 11.22 6.35
C GLY A 120 5.04 10.05 5.36
N MET A 121 4.48 10.16 4.15
CA MET A 121 4.76 9.17 3.11
C MET A 121 6.24 9.17 2.74
N VAL A 122 6.76 8.03 2.36
CA VAL A 122 8.18 7.84 2.05
C VAL A 122 8.38 8.02 0.55
N GLU A 123 9.06 9.11 0.15
CA GLU A 123 9.40 9.37 -1.26
C GLU A 123 10.46 8.39 -1.73
N THR A 124 10.26 7.76 -2.88
CA THR A 124 11.25 6.87 -3.49
C THR A 124 11.44 7.18 -4.97
N ASP A 125 12.70 7.31 -5.38
CA ASP A 125 13.09 7.25 -6.79
C ASP A 125 13.53 5.83 -7.13
N ARG A 126 12.74 5.15 -7.94
CA ARG A 126 13.03 3.75 -8.33
C ARG A 126 14.24 3.60 -9.25
N ARG A 127 14.79 4.72 -9.74
CA ARG A 127 15.97 4.76 -10.63
C ARG A 127 17.25 5.12 -9.88
N ASP A 128 17.11 5.69 -8.68
CA ASP A 128 18.24 6.08 -7.84
C ASP A 128 18.54 4.93 -6.86
N HIS A 129 19.66 4.26 -7.09
CA HIS A 129 20.16 3.16 -6.27
C HIS A 129 21.40 3.57 -5.46
N SER A 130 21.64 4.87 -5.32
CA SER A 130 22.76 5.40 -4.53
C SER A 130 22.62 5.09 -3.03
N ALA A 131 23.74 5.09 -2.34
CA ALA A 131 23.78 4.92 -0.89
C ALA A 131 22.99 6.04 -0.19
N GLU A 132 23.10 7.26 -0.69
CA GLU A 132 22.41 8.44 -0.18
C GLU A 132 20.87 8.31 -0.34
N ALA A 133 20.40 7.76 -1.46
CA ALA A 133 18.97 7.50 -1.66
C ALA A 133 18.45 6.44 -0.67
N HIS A 134 19.21 5.38 -0.45
CA HIS A 134 18.88 4.36 0.54
C HIS A 134 18.87 4.93 1.97
N GLN A 135 19.85 5.75 2.31
CA GLN A 135 19.91 6.39 3.62
C GLN A 135 18.71 7.30 3.87
N ARG A 136 18.36 8.18 2.91
CA ARG A 136 17.17 9.05 3.01
C ARG A 136 15.87 8.25 3.21
N ILE A 137 15.72 7.13 2.49
CA ILE A 137 14.55 6.25 2.66
C ILE A 137 14.55 5.66 4.07
N ASN A 138 15.69 5.18 4.54
CA ASN A 138 15.81 4.53 5.85
C ASN A 138 15.52 5.51 7.00
N GLU A 139 16.06 6.72 6.94
CA GLU A 139 15.78 7.80 7.90
C GLU A 139 14.27 8.13 7.95
N ARG A 140 13.63 8.17 6.78
CA ARG A 140 12.20 8.43 6.70
C ARG A 140 11.36 7.28 7.24
N VAL A 141 11.78 6.05 7.00
CA VAL A 141 11.16 4.86 7.58
C VAL A 141 11.32 4.85 9.09
N ALA A 142 12.51 5.15 9.63
CA ALA A 142 12.73 5.25 11.06
C ALA A 142 11.79 6.29 11.70
N TYR A 143 11.57 7.44 11.05
CA TYR A 143 10.57 8.41 11.50
C TYR A 143 9.15 7.81 11.51
N VAL A 144 8.74 7.08 10.45
CA VAL A 144 7.41 6.45 10.40
C VAL A 144 7.23 5.46 11.56
N ILE A 145 8.26 4.70 11.87
CA ILE A 145 8.28 3.74 12.98
C ILE A 145 8.18 4.48 14.33
N SER A 146 8.93 5.57 14.51
CA SER A 146 8.95 6.34 15.77
C SER A 146 7.58 6.94 16.13
N ILE A 147 6.74 7.20 15.13
CA ILE A 147 5.34 7.64 15.35
C ILE A 147 4.35 6.47 15.44
N GLY A 148 4.84 5.23 15.59
CA GLY A 148 4.02 4.01 15.76
C GLY A 148 3.24 3.62 14.50
N ARG A 149 3.80 3.82 13.31
CA ARG A 149 3.15 3.46 12.02
C ARG A 149 3.94 2.43 11.26
N SER A 150 3.24 1.67 10.44
CA SER A 150 3.80 0.65 9.56
C SER A 150 4.17 1.23 8.20
N VAL A 151 5.13 0.61 7.53
CA VAL A 151 5.52 0.97 6.16
C VAL A 151 4.99 -0.08 5.20
N MET A 152 4.24 0.34 4.18
CA MET A 152 3.69 -0.53 3.14
C MET A 152 4.55 -0.48 1.89
N ILE A 153 5.02 -1.63 1.43
CA ILE A 153 5.92 -1.77 0.30
C ILE A 153 5.42 -2.86 -0.65
N TYR A 154 5.43 -2.55 -1.94
CA TYR A 154 5.24 -3.51 -3.01
C TYR A 154 6.63 -3.88 -3.56
N PRO A 155 7.19 -5.04 -3.18
CA PRO A 155 8.58 -5.37 -3.48
C PRO A 155 8.85 -5.65 -4.96
N GLU A 156 7.82 -5.92 -5.76
CA GLU A 156 7.92 -6.01 -7.21
C GLU A 156 8.38 -4.68 -7.86
N GLY A 157 8.10 -3.56 -7.20
CA GLY A 157 8.49 -2.22 -7.63
C GLY A 157 7.66 -1.68 -8.80
N THR A 158 6.79 -2.47 -9.39
CA THR A 158 5.81 -2.08 -10.41
C THR A 158 4.57 -2.94 -10.29
N ARG A 159 3.48 -2.54 -10.92
CA ARG A 159 2.27 -3.35 -10.99
C ARG A 159 2.46 -4.48 -12.00
N SER A 160 1.97 -5.66 -11.67
CA SER A 160 1.90 -6.79 -12.59
C SER A 160 0.86 -6.51 -13.69
N ALA A 161 1.29 -6.57 -14.93
CA ALA A 161 0.40 -6.40 -16.08
C ALA A 161 -0.27 -7.72 -16.52
N ASP A 162 0.38 -8.83 -16.24
CA ASP A 162 -0.03 -10.20 -16.57
C ASP A 162 -0.75 -10.92 -15.42
N ALA A 163 -0.95 -10.23 -14.30
CA ALA A 163 -1.51 -10.77 -13.08
C ALA A 163 -0.69 -11.92 -12.45
N GLU A 164 0.59 -12.03 -12.80
CA GLU A 164 1.52 -12.96 -12.17
C GLU A 164 2.34 -12.30 -11.08
N LEU A 165 2.81 -13.09 -10.11
CA LEU A 165 3.68 -12.61 -9.05
C LEU A 165 5.13 -12.54 -9.53
N HIS A 166 5.65 -11.33 -9.70
CA HIS A 166 7.02 -11.10 -10.15
C HIS A 166 8.05 -11.24 -9.03
N ALA A 167 9.33 -11.15 -9.40
CA ALA A 167 10.44 -11.22 -8.46
C ALA A 167 10.41 -10.05 -7.46
N PHE A 168 10.73 -10.33 -6.21
CA PHE A 168 10.80 -9.34 -5.15
C PHE A 168 12.19 -8.70 -5.09
N LYS A 169 12.23 -7.37 -5.00
CA LYS A 169 13.44 -6.59 -4.84
C LYS A 169 13.88 -6.54 -3.38
N LYS A 170 15.18 -6.48 -3.14
CA LYS A 170 15.81 -6.48 -1.80
C LYS A 170 15.41 -5.31 -0.88
N GLY A 171 14.92 -4.20 -1.45
CA GLY A 171 14.72 -2.95 -0.70
C GLY A 171 13.80 -3.07 0.52
N ALA A 172 12.65 -3.74 0.40
CA ALA A 172 11.72 -3.94 1.51
C ALA A 172 12.34 -4.74 2.67
N PHE A 173 13.10 -5.78 2.32
CA PHE A 173 13.73 -6.71 3.26
C PHE A 173 14.92 -6.05 3.97
N ARG A 174 15.73 -5.28 3.23
CA ARG A 174 16.79 -4.47 3.81
C ARG A 174 16.26 -3.45 4.80
N ILE A 175 15.16 -2.74 4.46
CA ILE A 175 14.48 -1.83 5.37
C ILE A 175 14.04 -2.55 6.66
N ALA A 176 13.44 -3.74 6.53
CA ALA A 176 12.97 -4.51 7.68
C ALA A 176 14.14 -4.90 8.59
N ILE A 177 15.22 -5.45 8.04
CA ILE A 177 16.40 -5.87 8.78
C ILE A 177 17.11 -4.68 9.43
N GLN A 178 17.36 -3.59 8.70
CA GLN A 178 18.07 -2.42 9.24
C GLN A 178 17.31 -1.74 10.38
N ASN A 179 15.97 -1.81 10.37
CA ASN A 179 15.12 -1.25 11.43
C ASN A 179 14.66 -2.31 12.43
N GLN A 180 15.11 -3.57 12.31
CA GLN A 180 14.73 -4.71 13.17
C GLN A 180 13.20 -4.84 13.28
N MET A 181 12.49 -4.62 12.17
CA MET A 181 11.04 -4.57 12.09
C MET A 181 10.46 -5.87 11.54
N PRO A 182 9.43 -6.44 12.18
CA PRO A 182 8.78 -7.63 11.64
C PRO A 182 8.18 -7.35 10.27
N ILE A 183 8.33 -8.31 9.36
CA ILE A 183 7.64 -8.28 8.06
C ILE A 183 6.25 -8.88 8.24
N LEU A 184 5.23 -8.16 7.79
CA LEU A 184 3.85 -8.67 7.69
C LEU A 184 3.55 -9.00 6.22
N PRO A 185 3.56 -10.29 5.82
CA PRO A 185 3.20 -10.68 4.48
C PRO A 185 1.69 -10.55 4.26
N VAL A 186 1.28 -9.95 3.14
CA VAL A 186 -0.13 -9.77 2.75
C VAL A 186 -0.31 -10.21 1.30
N ALA A 187 -1.19 -11.17 1.06
CA ALA A 187 -1.57 -11.55 -0.29
C ALA A 187 -2.87 -10.86 -0.69
N THR A 188 -2.92 -10.29 -1.89
CA THR A 188 -4.09 -9.59 -2.44
C THR A 188 -4.45 -10.16 -3.81
N ALA A 189 -5.75 -10.40 -4.05
CA ALA A 189 -6.27 -10.84 -5.35
C ALA A 189 -7.53 -10.06 -5.75
N GLY A 190 -7.82 -10.02 -7.06
CA GLY A 190 -9.05 -9.45 -7.63
C GLY A 190 -9.03 -7.94 -7.86
N THR A 191 -8.08 -7.19 -7.32
CA THR A 191 -7.98 -5.74 -7.56
C THR A 191 -7.72 -5.40 -9.02
N ASN A 192 -6.96 -6.24 -9.74
CA ASN A 192 -6.78 -6.15 -11.18
C ASN A 192 -8.05 -6.47 -11.97
N GLY A 193 -8.94 -7.32 -11.46
CA GLY A 193 -10.26 -7.56 -12.03
C GLY A 193 -11.16 -6.33 -11.92
N VAL A 194 -11.10 -5.62 -10.78
CA VAL A 194 -11.86 -4.39 -10.53
C VAL A 194 -11.31 -3.20 -11.31
N TRP A 195 -10.00 -3.01 -11.32
CA TRP A 195 -9.33 -1.95 -12.09
C TRP A 195 -8.11 -2.50 -12.84
N PRO A 196 -8.32 -3.10 -14.02
CA PRO A 196 -7.25 -3.71 -14.79
C PRO A 196 -6.13 -2.74 -15.16
N HIS A 197 -4.92 -3.27 -15.31
CA HIS A 197 -3.78 -2.47 -15.77
C HIS A 197 -4.06 -1.87 -17.15
N GLY A 198 -3.78 -0.56 -17.33
CA GLY A 198 -4.03 0.14 -18.59
C GLY A 198 -5.49 0.54 -18.85
N GLU A 199 -6.44 0.00 -18.09
CA GLU A 199 -7.86 0.34 -18.24
C GLU A 199 -8.23 1.65 -17.55
N LYS A 200 -9.21 2.34 -18.15
CA LYS A 200 -9.75 3.61 -17.64
C LYS A 200 -10.92 3.41 -16.68
N TRP A 201 -11.65 2.29 -16.81
CA TRP A 201 -12.94 2.08 -16.16
C TRP A 201 -12.87 1.02 -15.07
N TRP A 202 -13.50 1.28 -13.94
CA TRP A 202 -13.76 0.29 -12.91
C TRP A 202 -14.80 -0.73 -13.37
N ARG A 203 -14.53 -1.99 -13.15
CA ARG A 203 -15.43 -3.08 -13.53
C ARG A 203 -16.27 -3.60 -12.37
N GLY A 204 -15.84 -3.29 -11.11
CA GLY A 204 -16.34 -3.96 -9.90
C GLY A 204 -15.94 -5.42 -9.85
N GLY A 205 -16.14 -6.07 -8.73
CA GLY A 205 -15.85 -7.48 -8.59
C GLY A 205 -15.45 -7.90 -7.19
N GLN A 206 -15.20 -9.19 -7.02
CA GLN A 206 -14.71 -9.75 -5.77
C GLN A 206 -13.22 -9.40 -5.61
N THR A 207 -12.82 -9.15 -4.36
CA THR A 207 -11.41 -8.97 -3.98
C THR A 207 -11.15 -9.69 -2.67
N ARG A 208 -9.95 -10.25 -2.53
CA ARG A 208 -9.52 -10.92 -1.30
C ARG A 208 -8.21 -10.38 -0.81
N MET A 209 -8.06 -10.33 0.51
CA MET A 209 -6.82 -10.01 1.20
C MET A 209 -6.60 -11.01 2.32
N VAL A 210 -5.38 -11.53 2.41
CA VAL A 210 -4.98 -12.48 3.45
C VAL A 210 -3.77 -11.95 4.19
N PHE A 211 -3.90 -11.77 5.50
CA PHE A 211 -2.79 -11.43 6.40
C PHE A 211 -2.15 -12.71 6.93
N HIS A 212 -0.84 -12.82 6.81
CA HIS A 212 -0.07 -13.93 7.36
C HIS A 212 0.54 -13.59 8.72
N PRO A 213 0.97 -14.59 9.49
CA PRO A 213 1.77 -14.33 10.69
C PRO A 213 3.01 -13.50 10.37
N PRO A 214 3.35 -12.51 11.20
CA PRO A 214 4.54 -11.71 11.02
C PRO A 214 5.81 -12.56 11.10
N ILE A 215 6.82 -12.19 10.32
CA ILE A 215 8.16 -12.80 10.35
C ILE A 215 9.08 -11.83 11.07
N GLU A 216 9.64 -12.25 12.19
CA GLU A 216 10.57 -11.43 12.98
C GLU A 216 11.91 -11.27 12.26
N THR A 217 12.48 -10.06 12.37
CA THR A 217 13.80 -9.74 11.79
C THR A 217 14.83 -9.36 12.85
N THR A 218 14.45 -9.40 14.11
CA THR A 218 15.35 -9.09 15.23
C THR A 218 16.56 -10.02 15.23
N GLY A 219 17.76 -9.44 15.24
CA GLY A 219 19.03 -10.19 15.19
C GLY A 219 19.45 -10.66 13.80
N LEU A 220 18.63 -10.41 12.76
CA LEU A 220 19.03 -10.69 11.38
C LEU A 220 19.93 -9.59 10.83
N ASP A 221 20.83 -9.99 9.92
CA ASP A 221 21.72 -9.11 9.16
C ASP A 221 21.51 -9.26 7.65
N ASP A 222 22.32 -8.58 6.85
CA ASP A 222 22.19 -8.56 5.39
C ASP A 222 22.33 -9.95 4.73
N SER A 223 22.92 -10.95 5.38
CA SER A 223 23.01 -12.32 4.87
C SER A 223 21.65 -13.02 4.83
N ALA A 224 20.71 -12.59 5.66
CA ALA A 224 19.36 -13.12 5.73
C ALA A 224 18.42 -12.56 4.62
N ILE A 225 18.85 -11.54 3.85
CA ILE A 225 17.96 -10.87 2.87
C ILE A 225 17.41 -11.84 1.83
N ASP A 226 18.26 -12.62 1.16
CA ASP A 226 17.82 -13.51 0.09
C ASP A 226 16.94 -14.67 0.59
N PRO A 227 17.28 -15.37 1.68
CA PRO A 227 16.39 -16.34 2.31
C PRO A 227 15.02 -15.75 2.72
N LEU A 228 15.02 -14.54 3.26
CA LEU A 228 13.80 -13.86 3.70
C LEU A 228 12.90 -13.46 2.52
N ILE A 229 13.49 -13.05 1.38
CA ILE A 229 12.77 -12.82 0.13
C ILE A 229 12.05 -14.08 -0.32
N GLU A 230 12.76 -15.21 -0.41
CA GLU A 230 12.18 -16.47 -0.86
C GLU A 230 11.05 -16.94 0.07
N GLN A 231 11.25 -16.83 1.39
CA GLN A 231 10.24 -17.18 2.38
C GLN A 231 8.96 -16.32 2.19
N VAL A 232 9.09 -15.01 2.17
CA VAL A 232 7.94 -14.09 2.05
C VAL A 232 7.26 -14.23 0.69
N ARG A 233 8.04 -14.35 -0.38
CA ARG A 233 7.53 -14.56 -1.74
C ARG A 233 6.79 -15.89 -1.86
N GLY A 234 7.30 -16.95 -1.24
CA GLY A 234 6.65 -18.26 -1.20
C GLY A 234 5.30 -18.21 -0.48
N ILE A 235 5.24 -17.53 0.67
CA ILE A 235 4.00 -17.34 1.45
C ILE A 235 2.96 -16.56 0.62
N ILE A 236 3.34 -15.41 0.09
CA ILE A 236 2.42 -14.57 -0.71
C ILE A 236 2.00 -15.30 -1.99
N GLY A 237 2.95 -15.97 -2.68
CA GLY A 237 2.69 -16.65 -3.94
C GLY A 237 1.73 -17.82 -3.79
N SER A 238 1.96 -18.72 -2.84
CA SER A 238 1.08 -19.85 -2.60
C SER A 238 -0.34 -19.42 -2.22
N THR A 239 -0.45 -18.35 -1.43
CA THR A 239 -1.75 -17.80 -1.07
C THR A 239 -2.41 -17.09 -2.25
N TYR A 240 -1.66 -16.29 -3.01
CA TYR A 240 -2.17 -15.62 -4.21
C TYR A 240 -2.73 -16.63 -5.21
N GLU A 241 -2.03 -17.73 -5.48
CA GLU A 241 -2.52 -18.81 -6.35
C GLU A 241 -3.83 -19.41 -5.82
N ARG A 242 -3.94 -19.62 -4.52
CA ARG A 242 -5.18 -20.13 -3.90
C ARG A 242 -6.35 -19.18 -4.05
N ILE A 243 -6.15 -17.87 -3.81
CA ILE A 243 -7.25 -16.90 -3.75
C ILE A 243 -7.59 -16.26 -5.11
N ARG A 244 -6.68 -16.27 -6.11
CA ARG A 244 -6.94 -15.67 -7.43
C ARG A 244 -8.07 -16.36 -8.19
N HIS A 245 -8.33 -17.63 -7.91
CA HIS A 245 -9.42 -18.41 -8.51
C HIS A 245 -10.77 -18.25 -7.78
N GLN A 246 -10.79 -17.45 -6.71
CA GLN A 246 -11.99 -17.21 -5.88
C GLN A 246 -12.57 -15.81 -6.06
N VAL A 247 -12.05 -15.01 -7.00
CA VAL A 247 -12.40 -13.61 -7.23
C VAL A 247 -12.78 -13.34 -8.68
#